data_544bdebb9d7bdfc55aa970d242f66f25
#
_entry.id   544bdebb9d7bdfc55aa970d242f66f25
#
_cell.length_a   1.000
_cell.length_b   1.000
_cell.length_c   1.000
_cell.angle_alpha   90.00
_cell.angle_beta   90.00
_cell.angle_gamma   90.00
#
_symmetry.space_group_name_H-M   'P 1'
#
loop_
_entity.id
_entity.type
_entity.pdbx_description
1 polymer ?
#
loop_
_entity_poly.entity_id
_entity_poly.type
_entity_poly.pdbx_seq_one_letter_code
_entity_poly.pdbx_strand_id
1 'polypeptide(L)'
;MQGPNSRKILEKFIWTPPTQPKISELQWFRFTICRVKELSGIPLLVSRTGYTGELGYEIWCHPSDAPKVWDVVMDAGKDEGLIPAGFGALDLLRIEAGLILFGNEFDGQVDPFEAGVGFTVPLKTKNEDFIGKDILIKRKENPQKKMVGLELAGKEKANHGDCVHIGRSQVGIITSGCISPTLNKNIALCRIDVGHSELDTEVEVGKIDGHQKRIPAKIVSFPHYDPKKLKVRS
;
A
#
# COMPACT_ATOMS: atom_id res chain seq x y z
N MET A 1 12.00 -5.65 -5.02
CA MET A 1 11.58 -6.74 -5.94
C MET A 1 10.28 -7.32 -5.43
N GLN A 2 9.24 -7.42 -6.27
CA GLN A 2 7.88 -7.76 -5.85
C GLN A 2 7.31 -8.83 -6.77
N GLY A 3 6.36 -9.63 -6.28
CA GLY A 3 5.68 -10.69 -7.02
C GLY A 3 5.99 -12.09 -6.49
N PRO A 4 5.23 -13.12 -6.92
CA PRO A 4 5.28 -14.47 -6.36
C PRO A 4 6.64 -15.17 -6.52
N ASN A 5 7.41 -14.81 -7.55
CA ASN A 5 8.73 -15.38 -7.79
C ASN A 5 9.87 -14.66 -7.05
N SER A 6 9.60 -13.60 -6.32
CA SER A 6 10.62 -12.75 -5.69
C SER A 6 11.54 -13.52 -4.73
N ARG A 7 10.99 -14.42 -3.91
CA ARG A 7 11.76 -15.28 -3.00
C ARG A 7 12.73 -16.18 -3.78
N LYS A 8 12.21 -16.90 -4.77
CA LYS A 8 12.98 -17.82 -5.60
C LYS A 8 14.15 -17.11 -6.31
N ILE A 9 13.91 -15.88 -6.78
CA ILE A 9 14.95 -15.08 -7.44
C ILE A 9 16.03 -14.66 -6.44
N LEU A 10 15.65 -14.18 -5.25
CA LEU A 10 16.60 -13.77 -4.21
C LEU A 10 17.50 -14.93 -3.76
N GLU A 11 16.94 -16.11 -3.59
CA GLU A 11 17.68 -17.30 -3.16
C GLU A 11 18.78 -17.72 -4.14
N LYS A 12 18.72 -17.30 -5.41
CA LYS A 12 19.77 -17.57 -6.40
C LYS A 12 21.08 -16.82 -6.15
N PHE A 13 21.02 -15.66 -5.48
CA PHE A 13 22.20 -14.81 -5.34
C PHE A 13 22.43 -14.24 -3.94
N ILE A 14 21.55 -14.47 -2.99
CA ILE A 14 21.74 -14.01 -1.61
C ILE A 14 22.46 -15.07 -0.79
N TRP A 15 23.59 -14.68 -0.21
CA TRP A 15 24.27 -15.41 0.84
C TRP A 15 23.95 -14.77 2.20
N THR A 16 23.51 -15.57 3.15
CA THR A 16 23.14 -15.13 4.49
C THR A 16 24.09 -15.75 5.53
N PRO A 17 24.69 -14.95 6.42
CA PRO A 17 25.49 -15.47 7.54
C PRO A 17 24.68 -16.44 8.40
N PRO A 18 25.32 -17.46 9.03
CA PRO A 18 24.62 -18.44 9.88
C PRO A 18 23.85 -17.84 11.05
N THR A 19 24.23 -16.63 11.48
CA THR A 19 23.58 -15.88 12.58
C THR A 19 22.37 -15.05 12.14
N GLN A 20 22.04 -15.05 10.86
CA GLN A 20 20.95 -14.28 10.28
C GLN A 20 19.91 -15.20 9.65
N PRO A 21 18.61 -14.83 9.63
CA PRO A 21 17.57 -15.61 8.97
C PRO A 21 17.81 -15.67 7.45
N LYS A 22 17.66 -16.85 6.85
CA LYS A 22 17.69 -17.03 5.39
C LYS A 22 16.48 -16.35 4.74
N ILE A 23 16.57 -16.09 3.43
CA ILE A 23 15.44 -15.50 2.67
C ILE A 23 14.18 -16.36 2.76
N SER A 24 14.32 -17.71 2.71
CA SER A 24 13.20 -18.66 2.88
C SER A 24 12.52 -18.61 4.24
N GLU A 25 13.25 -18.23 5.28
CA GLU A 25 12.80 -18.18 6.67
C GLU A 25 12.33 -16.77 7.08
N LEU A 26 12.64 -15.76 6.25
CA LEU A 26 12.38 -14.36 6.55
C LEU A 26 10.87 -14.09 6.59
N GLN A 27 10.38 -13.71 7.75
CA GLN A 27 8.95 -13.41 7.95
C GLN A 27 8.58 -12.01 7.53
N TRP A 28 7.32 -11.77 7.28
CA TRP A 28 6.75 -10.48 6.92
C TRP A 28 7.09 -9.41 7.96
N PHE A 29 7.49 -8.22 7.50
CA PHE A 29 8.02 -7.12 8.32
C PHE A 29 9.28 -7.46 9.12
N ARG A 30 10.10 -8.37 8.61
CA ARG A 30 11.44 -8.65 9.15
C ARG A 30 12.48 -8.38 8.07
N PHE A 31 13.73 -8.22 8.50
CA PHE A 31 14.87 -8.04 7.61
C PHE A 31 16.00 -8.99 7.97
N THR A 32 16.92 -9.14 7.06
CA THR A 32 18.17 -9.89 7.23
C THR A 32 19.33 -9.09 6.68
N ILE A 33 20.49 -9.21 7.32
CA ILE A 33 21.77 -8.69 6.82
C ILE A 33 22.42 -9.81 6.06
N CYS A 34 22.75 -9.56 4.82
CA CYS A 34 23.24 -10.59 3.88
C CYS A 34 24.25 -10.00 2.90
N ARG A 35 24.67 -10.80 1.94
CA ARG A 35 25.61 -10.39 0.90
C ARG A 35 25.25 -11.01 -0.44
N VAL A 36 25.76 -10.43 -1.51
CA VAL A 36 25.66 -11.02 -2.85
C VAL A 36 26.60 -12.24 -2.94
N LYS A 37 26.05 -13.39 -3.21
CA LYS A 37 26.71 -14.68 -3.49
C LYS A 37 27.53 -15.29 -2.34
N GLU A 38 28.40 -14.54 -1.68
CA GLU A 38 29.37 -15.06 -0.70
C GLU A 38 29.76 -14.04 0.36
N LEU A 39 30.56 -14.45 1.35
CA LEU A 39 31.01 -13.60 2.46
C LEU A 39 31.77 -12.35 2.00
N SER A 40 32.52 -12.40 0.91
CA SER A 40 33.24 -11.27 0.32
C SER A 40 32.36 -10.38 -0.58
N GLY A 41 31.14 -10.80 -0.84
CA GLY A 41 30.22 -10.12 -1.74
C GLY A 41 29.69 -8.79 -1.19
N ILE A 42 28.99 -8.05 -2.05
CA ILE A 42 28.39 -6.73 -1.73
C ILE A 42 27.47 -6.85 -0.52
N PRO A 43 27.66 -6.03 0.52
CA PRO A 43 26.79 -6.01 1.70
C PRO A 43 25.38 -5.54 1.33
N LEU A 44 24.36 -6.23 1.83
CA LEU A 44 22.96 -5.93 1.61
C LEU A 44 22.19 -6.01 2.93
N LEU A 45 21.15 -5.20 3.04
CA LEU A 45 20.03 -5.45 3.93
C LEU A 45 18.82 -5.80 3.06
N VAL A 46 18.17 -6.91 3.34
CA VAL A 46 16.95 -7.33 2.63
C VAL A 46 15.81 -7.39 3.62
N SER A 47 14.78 -6.60 3.41
CA SER A 47 13.54 -6.65 4.21
C SER A 47 12.42 -7.35 3.42
N ARG A 48 11.63 -8.16 4.13
CA ARG A 48 10.41 -8.72 3.56
C ARG A 48 9.26 -7.72 3.73
N THR A 49 9.31 -6.70 2.90
CA THR A 49 8.38 -5.56 2.83
C THR A 49 8.13 -5.19 1.38
N GLY A 50 7.12 -4.39 1.12
CA GLY A 50 6.82 -3.92 -0.22
C GLY A 50 5.59 -3.02 -0.27
N TYR A 51 5.36 -2.43 -1.44
CA TYR A 51 4.31 -1.45 -1.66
C TYR A 51 3.40 -1.84 -2.85
N THR A 52 3.15 -3.15 -3.00
CA THR A 52 2.39 -3.71 -4.13
C THR A 52 1.25 -4.64 -3.73
N GLY A 53 1.19 -5.06 -2.46
CA GLY A 53 0.24 -6.07 -2.01
C GLY A 53 0.62 -7.51 -2.36
N GLU A 54 1.79 -7.73 -2.97
CA GLU A 54 2.33 -9.05 -3.31
C GLU A 54 3.42 -9.49 -2.33
N LEU A 55 3.79 -10.79 -2.38
CA LEU A 55 5.05 -11.24 -1.79
C LEU A 55 6.17 -10.36 -2.34
N GLY A 56 6.97 -9.79 -1.47
CA GLY A 56 7.98 -8.86 -1.91
C GLY A 56 9.09 -8.61 -0.92
N TYR A 57 10.17 -8.06 -1.45
CA TYR A 57 11.36 -7.71 -0.71
C TYR A 57 11.92 -6.38 -1.19
N GLU A 58 12.45 -5.62 -0.27
CA GLU A 58 13.21 -4.40 -0.54
C GLU A 58 14.68 -4.68 -0.26
N ILE A 59 15.54 -4.29 -1.20
CA ILE A 59 16.99 -4.54 -1.17
C ILE A 59 17.68 -3.21 -0.96
N TRP A 60 18.43 -3.10 0.11
CA TRP A 60 19.18 -1.90 0.48
C TRP A 60 20.67 -2.17 0.36
N CYS A 61 21.39 -1.28 -0.32
CA CYS A 61 22.84 -1.35 -0.49
C CYS A 61 23.45 0.05 -0.46
N HIS A 62 24.77 0.11 -0.41
CA HIS A 62 25.45 1.40 -0.57
C HIS A 62 25.19 1.96 -1.98
N PRO A 63 24.99 3.29 -2.15
CA PRO A 63 24.68 3.88 -3.46
C PRO A 63 25.68 3.54 -4.58
N SER A 64 26.98 3.44 -4.27
CA SER A 64 28.02 3.05 -5.24
C SER A 64 27.87 1.64 -5.78
N ASP A 65 27.16 0.76 -5.06
CA ASP A 65 26.97 -0.64 -5.44
C ASP A 65 25.62 -0.87 -6.14
N ALA A 66 24.72 0.12 -6.13
CA ALA A 66 23.37 -0.02 -6.65
C ALA A 66 23.32 -0.50 -8.12
N PRO A 67 24.14 -0.02 -9.06
CA PRO A 67 24.14 -0.53 -10.43
C PRO A 67 24.51 -2.03 -10.49
N LYS A 68 25.52 -2.46 -9.75
CA LYS A 68 25.95 -3.88 -9.72
C LYS A 68 24.87 -4.77 -9.10
N VAL A 69 24.21 -4.30 -8.03
CA VAL A 69 23.10 -5.02 -7.38
C VAL A 69 21.93 -5.14 -8.35
N TRP A 70 21.61 -4.08 -9.08
CA TRP A 70 20.57 -4.08 -10.12
C TRP A 70 20.87 -5.16 -11.18
N ASP A 71 22.09 -5.20 -11.72
CA ASP A 71 22.47 -6.16 -12.74
C ASP A 71 22.35 -7.61 -12.23
N VAL A 72 22.82 -7.87 -11.00
CA VAL A 72 22.69 -9.19 -10.37
C VAL A 72 21.22 -9.60 -10.20
N VAL A 73 20.35 -8.67 -9.79
CA VAL A 73 18.91 -8.93 -9.64
C VAL A 73 18.27 -9.24 -10.99
N MET A 74 18.59 -8.45 -12.02
CA MET A 74 18.06 -8.64 -13.37
C MET A 74 18.51 -9.96 -13.99
N ASP A 75 19.79 -10.30 -13.85
CA ASP A 75 20.34 -11.58 -14.33
C ASP A 75 19.70 -12.78 -13.63
N ALA A 76 19.57 -12.73 -12.29
CA ALA A 76 18.96 -13.81 -11.52
C ALA A 76 17.48 -14.01 -11.84
N GLY A 77 16.79 -12.93 -12.20
CA GLY A 77 15.34 -12.94 -12.49
C GLY A 77 14.98 -13.19 -13.96
N LYS A 78 15.94 -13.18 -14.87
CA LYS A 78 15.71 -13.25 -16.32
C LYS A 78 14.81 -14.41 -16.74
N ASP A 79 15.09 -15.61 -16.26
CA ASP A 79 14.33 -16.82 -16.60
C ASP A 79 13.07 -16.99 -15.73
N GLU A 80 12.88 -16.13 -14.74
CA GLU A 80 11.73 -16.14 -13.83
C GLU A 80 10.67 -15.07 -14.19
N GLY A 81 10.85 -14.39 -15.32
CA GLY A 81 9.93 -13.35 -15.80
C GLY A 81 10.05 -12.03 -15.06
N LEU A 82 11.19 -11.73 -14.42
CA LEU A 82 11.43 -10.43 -13.80
C LEU A 82 11.53 -9.34 -14.87
N ILE A 83 10.78 -8.26 -14.68
CA ILE A 83 10.84 -7.07 -15.54
C ILE A 83 10.95 -5.79 -14.68
N PRO A 84 11.61 -4.75 -15.18
CA PRO A 84 11.56 -3.43 -14.56
C PRO A 84 10.13 -2.89 -14.54
N ALA A 85 9.73 -2.26 -13.44
CA ALA A 85 8.43 -1.60 -13.31
C ALA A 85 8.61 -0.12 -12.95
N GLY A 86 7.79 0.74 -13.55
CA GLY A 86 7.81 2.18 -13.28
C GLY A 86 6.83 2.59 -12.19
N PHE A 87 6.89 3.87 -11.80
CA PHE A 87 6.02 4.45 -10.76
C PHE A 87 4.52 4.35 -11.08
N GLY A 88 4.13 4.43 -12.36
CA GLY A 88 2.72 4.27 -12.76
C GLY A 88 2.17 2.88 -12.44
N ALA A 89 2.97 1.82 -12.66
CA ALA A 89 2.59 0.46 -12.28
C ALA A 89 2.53 0.30 -10.74
N LEU A 90 3.50 0.87 -10.03
CA LEU A 90 3.53 0.86 -8.56
C LEU A 90 2.30 1.56 -7.99
N ASP A 91 1.89 2.71 -8.53
CA ASP A 91 0.72 3.45 -8.06
C ASP A 91 -0.58 2.66 -8.27
N LEU A 92 -0.75 2.00 -9.41
CA LEU A 92 -1.89 1.10 -9.64
C LEU A 92 -1.94 -0.03 -8.59
N LEU A 93 -0.83 -0.71 -8.39
CA LEU A 93 -0.73 -1.84 -7.47
C LEU A 93 -0.98 -1.43 -6.01
N ARG A 94 -0.43 -0.29 -5.57
CA ARG A 94 -0.65 0.18 -4.20
C ARG A 94 -2.13 0.57 -3.96
N ILE A 95 -2.82 1.16 -4.96
CA ILE A 95 -4.25 1.52 -4.87
C ILE A 95 -5.09 0.24 -4.75
N GLU A 96 -4.84 -0.77 -5.60
CA GLU A 96 -5.50 -2.08 -5.53
C GLU A 96 -5.33 -2.73 -4.15
N ALA A 97 -4.11 -2.68 -3.60
CA ALA A 97 -3.77 -3.25 -2.30
C ALA A 97 -4.17 -2.37 -1.10
N GLY A 98 -4.75 -1.20 -1.34
CA GLY A 98 -5.17 -0.27 -0.29
C GLY A 98 -4.02 0.30 0.54
N LEU A 99 -2.85 0.49 -0.08
CA LEU A 99 -1.69 1.09 0.56
C LEU A 99 -1.71 2.61 0.38
N ILE A 100 -1.62 3.31 1.50
CA ILE A 100 -1.74 4.77 1.54
C ILE A 100 -0.45 5.46 1.10
N LEU A 101 -0.58 6.62 0.46
CA LEU A 101 0.51 7.47 -0.02
C LEU A 101 0.43 8.84 0.65
N PHE A 102 1.56 9.34 1.18
CA PHE A 102 1.65 10.70 1.69
C PHE A 102 1.34 11.73 0.60
N GLY A 103 0.56 12.73 0.94
CA GLY A 103 0.06 13.73 0.00
C GLY A 103 -1.24 13.34 -0.72
N ASN A 104 -1.62 12.05 -0.69
CA ASN A 104 -2.88 11.57 -1.25
C ASN A 104 -3.87 11.19 -0.12
N GLU A 105 -3.61 10.09 0.58
CA GLU A 105 -4.49 9.55 1.62
C GLU A 105 -4.31 10.26 2.95
N PHE A 106 -3.13 10.78 3.23
CA PHE A 106 -2.83 11.50 4.46
C PHE A 106 -1.75 12.58 4.26
N ASP A 107 -1.77 13.54 5.15
CA ASP A 107 -0.82 14.63 5.29
C ASP A 107 -0.67 14.99 6.78
N GLY A 108 -0.16 16.18 7.10
CA GLY A 108 -0.04 16.66 8.47
C GLY A 108 -1.37 16.97 9.18
N GLN A 109 -2.51 16.89 8.48
CA GLN A 109 -3.85 17.19 9.03
C GLN A 109 -4.69 15.95 9.31
N VAL A 110 -4.26 14.78 8.81
CA VAL A 110 -5.00 13.50 8.89
C VAL A 110 -4.43 12.64 10.01
N ASP A 111 -5.27 12.21 10.94
CA ASP A 111 -4.84 11.32 12.01
C ASP A 111 -4.73 9.85 11.54
N PRO A 112 -4.01 8.99 12.29
CA PRO A 112 -3.78 7.59 11.89
C PRO A 112 -5.06 6.74 11.80
N PHE A 113 -6.12 7.10 12.52
CA PHE A 113 -7.38 6.35 12.50
C PHE A 113 -8.18 6.68 11.25
N GLU A 114 -8.23 7.96 10.89
CA GLU A 114 -8.82 8.42 9.62
C GLU A 114 -8.07 7.84 8.41
N ALA A 115 -6.73 7.78 8.48
CA ALA A 115 -5.89 7.20 7.42
C ALA A 115 -5.98 5.67 7.33
N GLY A 116 -6.67 5.00 8.26
CA GLY A 116 -6.80 3.54 8.28
C GLY A 116 -5.57 2.80 8.82
N VAL A 117 -4.59 3.50 9.40
CA VAL A 117 -3.37 2.90 9.98
C VAL A 117 -3.34 2.96 11.51
N GLY A 118 -4.48 3.15 12.14
CA GLY A 118 -4.62 3.20 13.60
C GLY A 118 -4.08 1.97 14.35
N PHE A 119 -3.91 0.83 13.66
CA PHE A 119 -3.28 -0.37 14.23
C PHE A 119 -1.79 -0.16 14.58
N THR A 120 -1.14 0.85 14.01
CA THR A 120 0.25 1.22 14.33
C THR A 120 0.38 2.02 15.62
N VAL A 121 -0.74 2.51 16.18
CA VAL A 121 -0.77 3.32 17.39
C VAL A 121 -1.01 2.45 18.62
N PRO A 122 0.02 2.21 19.47
CA PRO A 122 -0.03 1.21 20.53
C PRO A 122 -0.72 1.72 21.81
N LEU A 123 -1.93 2.27 21.71
CA LEU A 123 -2.65 2.86 22.84
C LEU A 123 -2.99 1.87 23.98
N LYS A 124 -3.11 0.56 23.63
CA LYS A 124 -3.48 -0.48 24.62
C LYS A 124 -2.28 -1.33 25.08
N THR A 125 -1.20 -1.37 24.29
CA THR A 125 -0.08 -2.29 24.50
C THR A 125 1.15 -1.61 25.04
N LYS A 126 1.17 -0.28 25.05
CA LYS A 126 2.27 0.53 25.56
C LYS A 126 1.80 1.39 26.73
N ASN A 127 2.36 1.12 27.90
CA ASN A 127 2.01 1.86 29.13
C ASN A 127 2.70 3.22 29.20
N GLU A 128 3.88 3.33 28.58
CA GLU A 128 4.66 4.57 28.58
C GLU A 128 3.90 5.69 27.86
N ASP A 129 4.08 6.88 28.33
CA ASP A 129 3.55 8.08 27.71
C ASP A 129 4.36 8.47 26.46
N PHE A 130 3.72 9.14 25.52
CA PHE A 130 4.33 9.69 24.32
C PHE A 130 3.57 10.93 23.83
N ILE A 131 4.26 11.77 23.08
CA ILE A 131 3.70 13.03 22.57
C ILE A 131 2.44 12.76 21.72
N GLY A 132 1.32 13.40 22.09
CA GLY A 132 0.03 13.30 21.40
C GLY A 132 -0.87 12.12 21.82
N LYS A 133 -0.47 11.30 22.81
CA LYS A 133 -1.24 10.14 23.27
C LYS A 133 -2.70 10.49 23.64
N ASP A 134 -2.90 11.54 24.45
CA ASP A 134 -4.24 11.95 24.91
C ASP A 134 -5.15 12.41 23.77
N ILE A 135 -4.55 13.11 22.78
CA ILE A 135 -5.29 13.55 21.59
C ILE A 135 -5.67 12.35 20.72
N LEU A 136 -4.75 11.40 20.56
CA LEU A 136 -5.01 10.17 19.79
C LEU A 136 -6.08 9.29 20.43
N ILE A 137 -6.13 9.23 21.78
CA ILE A 137 -7.23 8.55 22.49
C ILE A 137 -8.58 9.19 22.12
N LYS A 138 -8.69 10.52 22.23
CA LYS A 138 -9.91 11.25 21.90
C LYS A 138 -10.33 11.08 20.42
N ARG A 139 -9.36 11.12 19.50
CA ARG A 139 -9.62 10.88 18.07
C ARG A 139 -10.14 9.49 17.79
N LYS A 140 -9.58 8.48 18.46
CA LYS A 140 -10.02 7.09 18.33
C LYS A 140 -11.44 6.87 18.85
N GLU A 141 -11.80 7.52 19.95
CA GLU A 141 -13.14 7.43 20.56
C GLU A 141 -14.21 8.14 19.73
N ASN A 142 -13.83 9.18 19.01
CA ASN A 142 -14.75 9.99 18.20
C ASN A 142 -14.21 10.24 16.78
N PRO A 143 -14.11 9.19 15.95
CA PRO A 143 -13.63 9.32 14.58
C PRO A 143 -14.64 10.12 13.74
N GLN A 144 -14.16 11.10 12.98
CA GLN A 144 -15.00 11.91 12.11
C GLN A 144 -15.05 11.34 10.69
N LYS A 145 -13.91 10.83 10.20
CA LYS A 145 -13.76 10.28 8.85
C LYS A 145 -13.10 8.92 8.88
N LYS A 146 -13.25 8.21 7.77
CA LYS A 146 -12.69 6.86 7.59
C LYS A 146 -12.29 6.65 6.14
N MET A 147 -11.19 5.91 5.95
CA MET A 147 -10.81 5.40 4.63
C MET A 147 -11.70 4.25 4.22
N VAL A 148 -12.23 4.32 2.99
CA VAL A 148 -13.04 3.26 2.36
C VAL A 148 -12.60 3.03 0.92
N GLY A 149 -12.94 1.86 0.38
CA GLY A 149 -12.83 1.57 -1.04
C GLY A 149 -14.15 1.90 -1.76
N LEU A 150 -14.05 2.44 -2.96
CA LEU A 150 -15.18 2.66 -3.86
C LEU A 150 -15.01 1.84 -5.14
N GLU A 151 -16.10 1.31 -5.67
CA GLU A 151 -16.21 0.81 -7.03
C GLU A 151 -17.11 1.75 -7.83
N LEU A 152 -16.59 2.31 -8.92
CA LEU A 152 -17.29 3.30 -9.74
C LEU A 152 -17.88 2.65 -10.98
N ALA A 153 -19.05 3.14 -11.41
CA ALA A 153 -19.65 2.75 -12.66
C ALA A 153 -18.90 3.32 -13.88
N GLY A 154 -18.83 2.55 -14.95
CA GLY A 154 -18.22 2.97 -16.21
C GLY A 154 -16.69 2.97 -16.20
N LYS A 155 -16.11 3.69 -17.18
CA LYS A 155 -14.66 3.67 -17.44
C LYS A 155 -13.95 4.98 -17.07
N GLU A 156 -14.65 5.97 -16.57
CA GLU A 156 -14.06 7.23 -16.18
C GLU A 156 -13.55 7.15 -14.75
N LYS A 157 -12.25 7.23 -14.58
CA LYS A 157 -11.60 7.15 -13.25
C LYS A 157 -11.89 8.39 -12.41
N ALA A 158 -11.96 8.21 -11.11
CA ALA A 158 -11.92 9.30 -10.15
C ALA A 158 -10.48 9.83 -10.02
N ASN A 159 -10.35 11.12 -9.76
CA ASN A 159 -9.08 11.79 -9.51
C ASN A 159 -8.98 12.25 -8.05
N HIS A 160 -7.76 12.47 -7.59
CA HIS A 160 -7.53 13.10 -6.29
C HIS A 160 -8.31 14.42 -6.17
N GLY A 161 -9.02 14.60 -5.07
CA GLY A 161 -9.81 15.78 -4.79
C GLY A 161 -11.26 15.72 -5.29
N ASP A 162 -11.64 14.81 -6.19
CA ASP A 162 -13.03 14.63 -6.60
C ASP A 162 -13.93 14.42 -5.37
N CYS A 163 -15.09 15.08 -5.35
CA CYS A 163 -15.98 15.09 -4.18
C CYS A 163 -16.92 13.88 -4.20
N VAL A 164 -17.13 13.27 -3.04
CA VAL A 164 -18.10 12.18 -2.87
C VAL A 164 -19.38 12.71 -2.24
N HIS A 165 -20.53 12.37 -2.83
CA HIS A 165 -21.85 12.90 -2.47
C HIS A 165 -22.85 11.77 -2.17
N ILE A 166 -23.80 12.09 -1.28
CA ILE A 166 -25.09 11.43 -1.13
C ILE A 166 -26.18 12.51 -1.33
N GLY A 167 -26.90 12.41 -2.43
CA GLY A 167 -27.82 13.47 -2.84
C GLY A 167 -27.10 14.80 -3.06
N ARG A 168 -27.44 15.82 -2.28
CA ARG A 168 -26.81 17.16 -2.36
C ARG A 168 -25.65 17.35 -1.40
N SER A 169 -25.48 16.48 -0.42
CA SER A 169 -24.47 16.62 0.63
C SER A 169 -23.15 16.02 0.17
N GLN A 170 -22.06 16.77 0.29
CA GLN A 170 -20.70 16.22 0.17
C GLN A 170 -20.38 15.49 1.46
N VAL A 171 -20.06 14.19 1.35
CA VAL A 171 -19.78 13.31 2.49
C VAL A 171 -18.34 12.78 2.49
N GLY A 172 -17.57 13.04 1.43
CA GLY A 172 -16.19 12.56 1.34
C GLY A 172 -15.41 13.17 0.19
N ILE A 173 -14.15 12.73 0.07
CA ILE A 173 -13.21 13.16 -0.97
C ILE A 173 -12.44 11.94 -1.47
N ILE A 174 -12.29 11.82 -2.78
CA ILE A 174 -11.42 10.84 -3.41
C ILE A 174 -9.96 11.19 -3.12
N THR A 175 -9.21 10.24 -2.62
CA THR A 175 -7.78 10.40 -2.36
C THR A 175 -6.93 9.81 -3.47
N SER A 176 -7.35 8.69 -4.05
CA SER A 176 -6.72 8.05 -5.21
C SER A 176 -7.73 7.28 -6.02
N GLY A 177 -7.52 7.14 -7.33
CA GLY A 177 -8.40 6.36 -8.18
C GLY A 177 -7.69 5.79 -9.40
N CYS A 178 -8.09 4.60 -9.83
CA CYS A 178 -7.55 3.95 -11.02
C CYS A 178 -8.56 3.00 -11.66
N ILE A 179 -8.31 2.69 -12.93
CA ILE A 179 -8.90 1.51 -13.56
C ILE A 179 -7.95 0.36 -13.28
N SER A 180 -8.36 -0.55 -12.41
CA SER A 180 -7.55 -1.69 -11.99
C SER A 180 -7.44 -2.72 -13.12
N PRO A 181 -6.23 -3.00 -13.63
CA PRO A 181 -6.04 -4.06 -14.61
C PRO A 181 -6.19 -5.45 -14.00
N THR A 182 -5.82 -5.62 -12.73
CA THR A 182 -5.88 -6.89 -12.02
C THR A 182 -7.32 -7.31 -11.73
N LEU A 183 -8.17 -6.36 -11.31
CA LEU A 183 -9.56 -6.61 -10.95
C LEU A 183 -10.53 -6.37 -12.11
N ASN A 184 -10.07 -5.73 -13.19
CA ASN A 184 -10.89 -5.24 -14.28
C ASN A 184 -12.06 -4.37 -13.79
N LYS A 185 -11.79 -3.48 -12.85
CA LYS A 185 -12.77 -2.61 -12.18
C LYS A 185 -12.25 -1.17 -12.10
N ASN A 186 -13.18 -0.24 -12.06
CA ASN A 186 -12.90 1.16 -11.78
C ASN A 186 -12.99 1.35 -10.26
N ILE A 187 -11.87 1.60 -9.61
CA ILE A 187 -11.77 1.65 -8.15
C ILE A 187 -11.18 2.97 -7.66
N ALA A 188 -11.52 3.32 -6.44
CA ALA A 188 -10.95 4.48 -5.77
C ALA A 188 -10.78 4.27 -4.27
N LEU A 189 -9.86 5.03 -3.68
CA LEU A 189 -9.73 5.24 -2.26
C LEU A 189 -10.42 6.56 -1.90
N CYS A 190 -11.20 6.53 -0.84
CA CYS A 190 -11.99 7.69 -0.40
C CYS A 190 -11.89 7.86 1.10
N ARG A 191 -11.73 9.10 1.54
CA ARG A 191 -11.90 9.50 2.93
C ARG A 191 -13.31 10.08 3.09
N ILE A 192 -14.19 9.36 3.81
CA ILE A 192 -15.62 9.65 3.93
C ILE A 192 -16.00 9.86 5.38
N ASP A 193 -17.06 10.61 5.63
CA ASP A 193 -17.64 10.79 6.96
C ASP A 193 -18.11 9.43 7.52
N VAL A 194 -17.80 9.16 8.79
CA VAL A 194 -18.04 7.85 9.43
C VAL A 194 -19.49 7.41 9.33
N GLY A 195 -20.44 8.34 9.45
CA GLY A 195 -21.87 8.04 9.35
C GLY A 195 -22.35 7.50 7.99
N HIS A 196 -21.49 7.58 6.97
CA HIS A 196 -21.78 7.13 5.59
C HIS A 196 -20.80 6.05 5.10
N SER A 197 -20.03 5.42 6.00
CA SER A 197 -18.93 4.51 5.65
C SER A 197 -19.33 3.03 5.60
N GLU A 198 -20.60 2.68 5.63
CA GLU A 198 -21.10 1.30 5.61
C GLU A 198 -20.91 0.68 4.22
N LEU A 199 -20.62 -0.63 4.20
CA LEU A 199 -20.55 -1.40 2.95
C LEU A 199 -21.88 -1.31 2.19
N ASP A 200 -21.79 -1.36 0.88
CA ASP A 200 -22.91 -1.30 -0.05
C ASP A 200 -23.65 0.06 -0.08
N THR A 201 -23.19 1.07 0.66
CA THR A 201 -23.73 2.43 0.55
C THR A 201 -23.49 2.98 -0.86
N GLU A 202 -24.55 3.41 -1.52
CA GLU A 202 -24.51 4.09 -2.81
C GLU A 202 -24.10 5.54 -2.66
N VAL A 203 -23.14 5.98 -3.46
CA VAL A 203 -22.63 7.34 -3.48
C VAL A 203 -22.42 7.82 -4.92
N GLU A 204 -22.17 9.10 -5.10
CA GLU A 204 -21.81 9.68 -6.39
C GLU A 204 -20.48 10.43 -6.30
N VAL A 205 -19.59 10.22 -7.26
CA VAL A 205 -18.33 10.96 -7.38
C VAL A 205 -18.54 12.15 -8.30
N GLY A 206 -18.49 13.34 -7.76
CA GLY A 206 -18.56 14.61 -8.49
C GLY A 206 -17.17 15.05 -8.93
N LYS A 207 -16.98 15.18 -10.24
CA LYS A 207 -15.72 15.63 -10.82
C LYS A 207 -15.46 17.10 -10.56
N ILE A 208 -14.21 17.46 -10.25
CA ILE A 208 -13.77 18.85 -10.07
C ILE A 208 -13.19 19.48 -11.36
N ASP A 209 -13.51 18.89 -12.50
CA ASP A 209 -13.03 19.33 -13.83
C ASP A 209 -13.86 20.47 -14.46
N GLY A 210 -14.75 21.08 -13.68
CA GLY A 210 -15.65 22.15 -14.12
C GLY A 210 -16.95 21.65 -14.78
N HIS A 211 -17.11 20.35 -15.00
CA HIS A 211 -18.32 19.73 -15.48
C HIS A 211 -19.17 19.23 -14.31
N GLN A 212 -20.49 19.45 -14.33
CA GLN A 212 -21.40 18.99 -13.27
C GLN A 212 -21.72 17.48 -13.42
N LYS A 213 -20.71 16.69 -13.74
CA LYS A 213 -20.87 15.25 -13.93
C LYS A 213 -20.70 14.52 -12.61
N ARG A 214 -21.60 13.60 -12.33
CA ARG A 214 -21.50 12.66 -11.23
C ARG A 214 -21.43 11.24 -11.74
N ILE A 215 -20.53 10.46 -11.20
CA ILE A 215 -20.31 9.06 -11.52
C ILE A 215 -20.89 8.24 -10.38
N PRO A 216 -21.88 7.36 -10.62
CA PRO A 216 -22.39 6.45 -9.61
C PRO A 216 -21.27 5.55 -9.08
N ALA A 217 -21.24 5.36 -7.79
CA ALA A 217 -20.26 4.52 -7.12
C ALA A 217 -20.86 3.85 -5.88
N LYS A 218 -20.18 2.85 -5.36
CA LYS A 218 -20.61 2.10 -4.19
C LYS A 218 -19.43 1.85 -3.27
N ILE A 219 -19.64 1.92 -1.96
CA ILE A 219 -18.65 1.53 -0.97
C ILE A 219 -18.50 0.01 -0.98
N VAL A 220 -17.27 -0.44 -1.16
CA VAL A 220 -16.92 -1.86 -1.24
C VAL A 220 -15.90 -2.26 -0.18
N SER A 221 -15.70 -3.57 -0.03
CA SER A 221 -14.67 -4.11 0.87
C SER A 221 -13.28 -3.54 0.53
N PHE A 222 -12.56 -3.15 1.56
CA PHE A 222 -11.24 -2.52 1.47
C PHE A 222 -10.21 -3.29 2.29
N PRO A 223 -9.01 -3.54 1.77
CA PRO A 223 -8.53 -3.23 0.42
C PRO A 223 -9.23 -4.00 -0.69
N HIS A 224 -9.19 -3.49 -1.93
CA HIS A 224 -9.83 -4.10 -3.09
C HIS A 224 -9.20 -5.44 -3.47
N TYR A 225 -7.86 -5.52 -3.37
CA TYR A 225 -7.08 -6.70 -3.71
C TYR A 225 -6.53 -7.37 -2.45
N ASP A 226 -6.64 -8.69 -2.39
CA ASP A 226 -6.18 -9.52 -1.26
C ASP A 226 -6.55 -8.96 0.13
N PRO A 227 -7.85 -8.76 0.44
CA PRO A 227 -8.28 -8.13 1.70
C PRO A 227 -7.81 -8.88 2.95
N LYS A 228 -7.51 -10.17 2.82
CA LYS A 228 -6.98 -11.02 3.92
C LYS A 228 -5.45 -10.97 4.04
N LYS A 229 -4.76 -10.25 3.14
CA LYS A 229 -3.29 -10.15 3.11
C LYS A 229 -2.59 -11.52 3.06
N LEU A 230 -3.13 -12.45 2.27
CA LEU A 230 -2.57 -13.82 2.16
C LEU A 230 -1.32 -13.83 1.28
N LYS A 231 -1.31 -13.04 0.20
CA LYS A 231 -0.20 -13.00 -0.76
C LYS A 231 1.08 -12.42 -0.18
N VAL A 232 0.99 -11.32 0.56
CA VAL A 232 2.16 -10.72 1.22
C VAL A 232 2.72 -11.62 2.33
N ARG A 233 1.92 -12.55 2.84
CA ARG A 233 2.30 -13.48 3.92
C ARG A 233 2.75 -14.85 3.41
N SER A 234 2.60 -15.13 2.12
CA SER A 234 2.94 -16.44 1.50
C SER A 234 4.42 -16.80 1.58
#